data_b90e01a71fedb79b39af57852d87aa2c
#
_entry.id   b90e01a71fedb79b39af57852d87aa2c
#
_cell.length_a   1.000
_cell.length_b   1.000
_cell.length_c   1.000
_cell.angle_alpha   90.00
_cell.angle_beta   90.00
_cell.angle_gamma   90.00
#
_symmetry.space_group_name_H-M   'P 1'
#
loop_
_entity.id
_entity.type
_entity.pdbx_description
1 polymer ?
#
loop_
_entity_poly.entity_id
_entity_poly.type
_entity_poly.pdbx_seq_one_letter_code
_entity_poly.pdbx_strand_id
1 'polypeptide(L)'
;GEVNIHFTVSHEHLADFKALVAKKKADYERRYGVRYHISFSEQKPSTDTIAVDANNEPFRENGRPLFRPGGHGALIENLNDIDAEIIFVKNIDNVVPDRLKEPTVRFKKIIGGVLVSLQTEINRYITMLKSGKYTIDDLREMIQFLHKKLFVRNEETKHLEDAELALYLLRKLNRPIRVCGMVRNSGEPGGGPFIAYNQDGTTSLQILESSQIDMSNPDAKAVSYTHLTLP
;
A
#
# COMPACT_ATOMS: atom_id res chain seq x y z
N GLY A 1 -22.21 -6.21 -14.78
CA GLY A 1 -20.95 -5.47 -14.51
C GLY A 1 -19.73 -6.31 -14.79
N GLU A 2 -18.56 -5.69 -14.85
CA GLU A 2 -17.26 -6.35 -15.03
C GLU A 2 -16.41 -6.17 -13.78
N VAL A 3 -15.65 -7.19 -13.42
CA VAL A 3 -14.79 -7.20 -12.23
C VAL A 3 -13.43 -7.77 -12.60
N ASN A 4 -12.37 -7.00 -12.36
CA ASN A 4 -11.00 -7.44 -12.56
C ASN A 4 -10.44 -7.99 -11.24
N ILE A 5 -9.83 -9.17 -11.30
CA ILE A 5 -9.15 -9.81 -10.18
C ILE A 5 -7.77 -10.24 -10.64
N HIS A 6 -6.75 -9.87 -9.89
CA HIS A 6 -5.38 -10.29 -10.14
C HIS A 6 -4.86 -11.11 -8.96
N PHE A 7 -4.27 -12.26 -9.24
CA PHE A 7 -3.60 -13.09 -8.26
C PHE A 7 -2.10 -13.12 -8.52
N THR A 8 -1.30 -12.84 -7.50
CA THR A 8 0.13 -13.17 -7.52
C THR A 8 0.29 -14.49 -6.78
N VAL A 9 0.82 -15.48 -7.45
CA VAL A 9 0.94 -16.86 -6.96
C VAL A 9 2.37 -17.37 -7.15
N SER A 10 2.77 -18.38 -6.36
CA SER A 10 4.04 -19.07 -6.59
C SER A 10 3.96 -19.94 -7.83
N HIS A 11 5.09 -20.14 -8.50
CA HIS A 11 5.21 -20.93 -9.72
C HIS A 11 4.60 -22.33 -9.58
N GLU A 12 4.92 -22.99 -8.48
CA GLU A 12 4.47 -24.35 -8.18
C GLU A 12 2.95 -24.50 -8.07
N HIS A 13 2.23 -23.44 -7.68
CA HIS A 13 0.77 -23.46 -7.50
C HIS A 13 -0.01 -22.82 -8.63
N LEU A 14 0.66 -22.24 -9.62
CA LEU A 14 -0.01 -21.48 -10.71
C LEU A 14 -0.96 -22.35 -11.53
N ALA A 15 -0.56 -23.59 -11.84
CA ALA A 15 -1.39 -24.51 -12.63
C ALA A 15 -2.67 -24.90 -11.91
N ASP A 16 -2.57 -25.24 -10.62
CA ASP A 16 -3.70 -25.63 -9.78
C ASP A 16 -4.65 -24.44 -9.54
N PHE A 17 -4.09 -23.24 -9.35
CA PHE A 17 -4.89 -22.02 -9.23
C PHE A 17 -5.70 -21.73 -10.48
N LYS A 18 -5.08 -21.81 -11.66
CA LYS A 18 -5.76 -21.64 -12.95
C LYS A 18 -6.88 -22.67 -13.16
N ALA A 19 -6.62 -23.93 -12.82
CA ALA A 19 -7.62 -25.00 -12.92
C ALA A 19 -8.81 -24.75 -11.99
N LEU A 20 -8.54 -24.34 -10.74
CA LEU A 20 -9.58 -24.02 -9.77
C LEU A 20 -10.43 -22.83 -10.24
N VAL A 21 -9.79 -21.77 -10.73
CA VAL A 21 -10.48 -20.61 -11.26
C VAL A 21 -11.35 -20.98 -12.46
N ALA A 22 -10.84 -21.74 -13.41
CA ALA A 22 -11.61 -22.19 -14.57
C ALA A 22 -12.86 -22.99 -14.15
N LYS A 23 -12.74 -23.86 -13.13
CA LYS A 23 -13.83 -24.66 -12.59
C LYS A 23 -14.91 -23.80 -11.89
N LYS A 24 -14.52 -22.72 -11.21
CA LYS A 24 -15.42 -21.95 -10.34
C LYS A 24 -15.97 -20.69 -10.97
N LYS A 25 -15.27 -20.08 -11.93
CA LYS A 25 -15.59 -18.78 -12.51
C LYS A 25 -17.03 -18.66 -12.93
N ALA A 26 -17.53 -19.58 -13.76
CA ALA A 26 -18.88 -19.53 -14.32
C ALA A 26 -19.98 -19.56 -13.25
N ASP A 27 -19.77 -20.28 -12.14
CA ASP A 27 -20.74 -20.36 -11.04
C ASP A 27 -20.82 -19.02 -10.30
N TYR A 28 -19.66 -18.38 -10.06
CA TYR A 28 -19.60 -17.07 -9.41
C TYR A 28 -20.15 -15.96 -10.33
N GLU A 29 -19.89 -16.00 -11.63
CA GLU A 29 -20.46 -15.06 -12.60
C GLU A 29 -21.98 -15.11 -12.60
N ARG A 30 -22.56 -16.32 -12.59
CA ARG A 30 -24.02 -16.50 -12.48
C ARG A 30 -24.55 -16.01 -11.13
N ARG A 31 -23.88 -16.35 -10.03
CA ARG A 31 -24.30 -15.99 -8.67
C ARG A 31 -24.36 -14.48 -8.44
N TYR A 32 -23.39 -13.75 -8.98
CA TYR A 32 -23.26 -12.31 -8.74
C TYR A 32 -23.70 -11.42 -9.91
N GLY A 33 -24.05 -11.99 -11.06
CA GLY A 33 -24.47 -11.24 -12.24
C GLY A 33 -23.38 -10.35 -12.83
N VAL A 34 -22.12 -10.78 -12.74
CA VAL A 34 -20.94 -10.05 -13.22
C VAL A 34 -20.06 -10.94 -14.08
N ARG A 35 -19.24 -10.34 -14.93
CA ARG A 35 -18.16 -11.01 -15.67
C ARG A 35 -16.85 -10.78 -14.92
N TYR A 36 -16.09 -11.85 -14.69
CA TYR A 36 -14.76 -11.76 -14.08
C TYR A 36 -13.66 -11.82 -15.12
N HIS A 37 -12.75 -10.85 -15.08
CA HIS A 37 -11.47 -10.87 -15.76
C HIS A 37 -10.39 -11.23 -14.74
N ILE A 38 -9.88 -12.45 -14.85
CA ILE A 38 -8.93 -12.98 -13.86
C ILE A 38 -7.58 -13.12 -14.51
N SER A 39 -6.58 -12.47 -13.93
CA SER A 39 -5.19 -12.52 -14.37
C SER A 39 -4.28 -13.03 -13.25
N PHE A 40 -3.08 -13.47 -13.64
CA PHE A 40 -2.11 -14.04 -12.72
C PHE A 40 -0.73 -13.48 -13.00
N SER A 41 0.06 -13.30 -11.96
CA SER A 41 1.50 -13.08 -12.05
C SER A 41 2.24 -13.95 -11.04
N GLU A 42 3.53 -14.09 -11.25
CA GLU A 42 4.46 -14.70 -10.31
C GLU A 42 5.39 -13.61 -9.77
N GLN A 43 5.92 -13.77 -8.56
CA GLN A 43 6.94 -12.85 -8.07
C GLN A 43 8.11 -12.80 -9.06
N LYS A 44 8.59 -11.60 -9.35
CA LYS A 44 9.69 -11.42 -10.29
C LYS A 44 11.01 -11.93 -9.69
N PRO A 45 11.78 -12.78 -10.41
CA PRO A 45 13.08 -13.27 -9.92
C PRO A 45 14.07 -12.15 -9.57
N SER A 46 13.94 -10.96 -10.17
CA SER A 46 14.73 -9.77 -9.83
C SER A 46 14.52 -9.26 -8.41
N THR A 47 13.46 -9.71 -7.74
CA THR A 47 13.12 -9.36 -6.35
C THR A 47 13.49 -10.46 -5.35
N ASP A 48 14.13 -11.53 -5.80
CA ASP A 48 14.58 -12.59 -4.93
C ASP A 48 15.68 -12.08 -4.00
N THR A 49 15.70 -12.63 -2.79
CA THR A 49 16.69 -12.31 -1.76
C THR A 49 17.74 -13.41 -1.65
N ILE A 50 18.97 -13.01 -1.38
CA ILE A 50 20.05 -13.97 -1.10
C ILE A 50 19.80 -14.64 0.26
N ALA A 51 19.86 -15.96 0.32
CA ALA A 51 19.83 -16.68 1.57
C ALA A 51 21.21 -16.56 2.26
N VAL A 52 21.20 -16.36 3.59
CA VAL A 52 22.41 -16.31 4.41
C VAL A 52 22.35 -17.36 5.52
N ASP A 53 23.51 -17.75 6.01
CA ASP A 53 23.65 -18.62 7.17
C ASP A 53 23.58 -17.84 8.49
N ALA A 54 23.81 -18.52 9.61
CA ALA A 54 23.78 -17.91 10.94
C ALA A 54 24.87 -16.86 11.20
N ASN A 55 25.92 -16.83 10.36
CA ASN A 55 26.99 -15.85 10.42
C ASN A 55 26.79 -14.68 9.45
N ASN A 56 25.62 -14.62 8.80
CA ASN A 56 25.30 -13.65 7.77
C ASN A 56 26.14 -13.78 6.48
N GLU A 57 26.71 -14.97 6.22
CA GLU A 57 27.43 -15.29 5.00
C GLU A 57 26.49 -15.90 3.96
N PRO A 58 26.69 -15.61 2.64
CA PRO A 58 25.82 -16.14 1.59
C PRO A 58 25.78 -17.67 1.61
N PHE A 59 24.58 -18.22 1.84
CA PHE A 59 24.35 -19.66 1.76
C PHE A 59 24.57 -20.13 0.32
N ARG A 60 25.33 -21.22 0.16
CA ARG A 60 25.67 -21.76 -1.15
C ARG A 60 25.16 -23.18 -1.32
N GLU A 61 24.52 -23.42 -2.44
CA GLU A 61 24.12 -24.72 -2.90
C GLU A 61 24.89 -25.05 -4.18
N ASN A 62 25.62 -26.16 -4.20
CA ASN A 62 26.50 -26.55 -5.32
C ASN A 62 27.49 -25.42 -5.72
N GLY A 63 28.03 -24.68 -4.73
CA GLY A 63 28.99 -23.60 -4.94
C GLY A 63 28.41 -22.27 -5.40
N ARG A 64 27.10 -22.19 -5.66
CA ARG A 64 26.40 -20.96 -6.08
C ARG A 64 25.58 -20.38 -4.94
N PRO A 65 25.50 -19.03 -4.82
CA PRO A 65 24.60 -18.41 -3.86
C PRO A 65 23.16 -18.88 -4.08
N LEU A 66 22.45 -19.19 -3.00
CA LEU A 66 21.04 -19.56 -3.05
C LEU A 66 20.19 -18.29 -2.97
N PHE A 67 19.31 -18.12 -3.95
CA PHE A 67 18.29 -17.09 -3.94
C PHE A 67 16.93 -17.69 -3.56
N ARG A 68 16.14 -16.91 -2.84
CA ARG A 68 14.80 -17.31 -2.44
C ARG A 68 13.82 -16.17 -2.72
N PRO A 69 12.54 -16.49 -2.99
CA PRO A 69 11.51 -15.49 -3.12
C PRO A 69 11.53 -14.52 -1.94
N GLY A 70 11.46 -13.23 -2.23
CA GLY A 70 11.37 -12.19 -1.22
C GLY A 70 10.04 -12.23 -0.47
N GLY A 71 9.95 -11.47 0.63
CA GLY A 71 8.70 -11.31 1.36
C GLY A 71 7.66 -10.48 0.59
N HIS A 72 6.53 -10.17 1.24
CA HIS A 72 5.41 -9.43 0.64
C HIS A 72 5.81 -8.09 -0.01
N GLY A 73 6.86 -7.43 0.50
CA GLY A 73 7.39 -6.19 -0.10
C GLY A 73 7.87 -6.36 -1.53
N ALA A 74 8.37 -7.54 -1.92
CA ALA A 74 8.79 -7.86 -3.28
C ALA A 74 7.63 -7.77 -4.30
N LEU A 75 6.39 -7.99 -3.86
CA LEU A 75 5.20 -7.95 -4.70
C LEU A 75 4.81 -6.54 -5.16
N ILE A 76 5.50 -5.50 -4.69
CA ILE A 76 5.29 -4.13 -5.17
C ILE A 76 5.58 -4.02 -6.66
N GLU A 77 6.53 -4.80 -7.17
CA GLU A 77 6.83 -4.86 -8.60
C GLU A 77 5.66 -5.43 -9.43
N ASN A 78 4.98 -6.45 -8.87
CA ASN A 78 3.78 -7.01 -9.49
C ASN A 78 2.61 -6.04 -9.41
N LEU A 79 2.46 -5.33 -8.28
CA LEU A 79 1.43 -4.31 -8.10
C LEU A 79 1.61 -3.17 -9.08
N ASN A 80 2.85 -2.76 -9.36
CA ASN A 80 3.18 -1.69 -10.30
C ASN A 80 2.85 -2.04 -11.76
N ASP A 81 2.79 -3.32 -12.11
CA ASP A 81 2.43 -3.77 -13.46
C ASP A 81 0.91 -3.81 -13.71
N ILE A 82 0.10 -3.61 -12.68
CA ILE A 82 -1.36 -3.61 -12.81
C ILE A 82 -1.83 -2.27 -13.34
N ASP A 83 -2.37 -2.27 -14.56
CA ASP A 83 -2.97 -1.08 -15.18
C ASP A 83 -4.39 -0.86 -14.62
N ALA A 84 -4.47 -0.15 -13.51
CA ALA A 84 -5.73 0.21 -12.86
C ALA A 84 -5.61 1.52 -12.07
N GLU A 85 -6.67 2.33 -12.10
CA GLU A 85 -6.74 3.59 -11.35
C GLU A 85 -6.83 3.36 -9.83
N ILE A 86 -7.51 2.27 -9.43
CA ILE A 86 -7.71 1.91 -8.02
C ILE A 86 -7.53 0.40 -7.86
N ILE A 87 -6.71 0.02 -6.90
CA ILE A 87 -6.42 -1.38 -6.60
C ILE A 87 -6.77 -1.67 -5.13
N PHE A 88 -7.63 -2.65 -4.90
CA PHE A 88 -7.89 -3.20 -3.58
C PHE A 88 -6.94 -4.36 -3.31
N VAL A 89 -5.99 -4.15 -2.42
CA VAL A 89 -5.03 -5.19 -2.02
C VAL A 89 -5.59 -5.98 -0.84
N LYS A 90 -5.51 -7.30 -0.92
CA LYS A 90 -5.96 -8.22 0.14
C LYS A 90 -5.13 -9.49 0.15
N ASN A 91 -4.74 -9.94 1.34
CA ASN A 91 -4.19 -11.28 1.53
C ASN A 91 -5.26 -12.34 1.29
N ILE A 92 -4.87 -13.44 0.65
CA ILE A 92 -5.81 -14.51 0.29
C ILE A 92 -6.29 -15.30 1.50
N ASP A 93 -5.48 -15.40 2.54
CA ASP A 93 -5.74 -16.14 3.79
C ASP A 93 -6.60 -15.34 4.79
N ASN A 94 -6.69 -14.04 4.65
CA ASN A 94 -7.50 -13.19 5.52
C ASN A 94 -8.96 -13.14 5.02
N VAL A 95 -9.70 -14.21 5.22
CA VAL A 95 -11.10 -14.35 4.79
C VAL A 95 -12.01 -14.73 5.95
N VAL A 96 -13.27 -14.33 5.84
CA VAL A 96 -14.33 -14.65 6.79
C VAL A 96 -15.42 -15.48 6.11
N PRO A 97 -16.18 -16.31 6.85
CA PRO A 97 -17.38 -16.99 6.32
C PRO A 97 -18.38 -16.01 5.72
N ASP A 98 -19.18 -16.47 4.75
CA ASP A 98 -20.13 -15.62 4.02
C ASP A 98 -21.07 -14.83 4.93
N ARG A 99 -21.53 -15.41 6.06
CA ARG A 99 -22.38 -14.76 7.05
C ARG A 99 -21.76 -13.54 7.75
N LEU A 100 -20.43 -13.40 7.70
CA LEU A 100 -19.67 -12.29 8.30
C LEU A 100 -19.09 -11.33 7.26
N LYS A 101 -19.41 -11.50 5.98
CA LYS A 101 -18.84 -10.66 4.90
C LYS A 101 -19.43 -9.26 4.81
N GLU A 102 -20.66 -9.07 5.28
CA GLU A 102 -21.33 -7.77 5.12
C GLU A 102 -20.53 -6.60 5.73
N PRO A 103 -20.05 -6.67 7.00
CA PRO A 103 -19.22 -5.62 7.56
C PRO A 103 -17.93 -5.39 6.75
N THR A 104 -17.28 -6.46 6.31
CA THR A 104 -16.06 -6.36 5.49
C THR A 104 -16.32 -5.61 4.18
N VAL A 105 -17.41 -5.93 3.48
CA VAL A 105 -17.80 -5.25 2.23
C VAL A 105 -18.10 -3.78 2.50
N ARG A 106 -18.85 -3.47 3.57
CA ARG A 106 -19.20 -2.11 3.96
C ARG A 106 -17.94 -1.26 4.22
N PHE A 107 -17.02 -1.75 5.06
CA PHE A 107 -15.81 -1.01 5.39
C PHE A 107 -14.86 -0.86 4.18
N LYS A 108 -14.76 -1.86 3.31
CA LYS A 108 -14.00 -1.73 2.05
C LYS A 108 -14.57 -0.65 1.14
N LYS A 109 -15.91 -0.56 1.02
CA LYS A 109 -16.55 0.54 0.28
C LYS A 109 -16.23 1.90 0.89
N ILE A 110 -16.22 2.02 2.23
CA ILE A 110 -15.88 3.27 2.91
C ILE A 110 -14.42 3.66 2.61
N ILE A 111 -13.46 2.72 2.75
CA ILE A 111 -12.04 2.96 2.47
C ILE A 111 -11.85 3.38 1.01
N GLY A 112 -12.50 2.69 0.08
CA GLY A 112 -12.47 3.06 -1.34
C GLY A 112 -13.07 4.44 -1.60
N GLY A 113 -14.17 4.80 -0.95
CA GLY A 113 -14.77 6.13 -1.04
C GLY A 113 -13.85 7.24 -0.52
N VAL A 114 -13.15 7.00 0.58
CA VAL A 114 -12.13 7.93 1.10
C VAL A 114 -11.01 8.11 0.08
N LEU A 115 -10.51 7.02 -0.50
CA LEU A 115 -9.46 7.09 -1.53
C LEU A 115 -9.90 7.92 -2.73
N VAL A 116 -11.08 7.65 -3.28
CA VAL A 116 -11.64 8.38 -4.45
C VAL A 116 -11.78 9.87 -4.15
N SER A 117 -12.29 10.21 -2.97
CA SER A 117 -12.45 11.61 -2.55
C SER A 117 -11.10 12.34 -2.49
N LEU A 118 -10.08 11.71 -1.87
CA LEU A 118 -8.74 12.28 -1.79
C LEU A 118 -8.09 12.40 -3.18
N GLN A 119 -8.21 11.38 -4.01
CA GLN A 119 -7.66 11.35 -5.37
C GLN A 119 -8.26 12.46 -6.24
N THR A 120 -9.55 12.71 -6.13
CA THR A 120 -10.24 13.79 -6.84
C THR A 120 -9.64 15.15 -6.50
N GLU A 121 -9.46 15.44 -5.19
CA GLU A 121 -8.86 16.70 -4.75
C GLU A 121 -7.38 16.81 -5.16
N ILE A 122 -6.62 15.74 -5.02
CA ILE A 122 -5.22 15.68 -5.45
C ILE A 122 -5.10 15.99 -6.94
N ASN A 123 -5.93 15.37 -7.78
CA ASN A 123 -5.91 15.59 -9.23
C ASN A 123 -6.29 17.04 -9.59
N ARG A 124 -7.24 17.64 -8.87
CA ARG A 124 -7.60 19.05 -9.01
C ARG A 124 -6.39 19.94 -8.73
N TYR A 125 -5.71 19.73 -7.61
CA TYR A 125 -4.52 20.51 -7.23
C TYR A 125 -3.35 20.32 -8.20
N ILE A 126 -3.06 19.07 -8.61
CA ILE A 126 -2.00 18.79 -9.59
C ILE A 126 -2.27 19.51 -10.91
N THR A 127 -3.52 19.46 -11.39
CA THR A 127 -3.92 20.13 -12.63
C THR A 127 -3.73 21.66 -12.51
N MET A 128 -4.15 22.23 -11.39
CA MET A 128 -3.98 23.67 -11.10
C MET A 128 -2.50 24.06 -11.05
N LEU A 129 -1.67 23.31 -10.31
CA LEU A 129 -0.23 23.57 -10.21
C LEU A 129 0.47 23.44 -11.57
N LYS A 130 0.16 22.40 -12.35
CA LYS A 130 0.73 22.21 -13.70
C LYS A 130 0.33 23.30 -14.70
N SER A 131 -0.86 23.87 -14.55
CA SER A 131 -1.33 24.94 -15.42
C SER A 131 -0.69 26.31 -15.12
N GLY A 132 -0.05 26.46 -13.97
CA GLY A 132 0.47 27.75 -13.47
C GLY A 132 -0.63 28.76 -13.09
N LYS A 133 -1.90 28.35 -13.11
CA LYS A 133 -3.05 29.20 -12.79
C LYS A 133 -3.49 28.96 -11.36
N TYR A 134 -2.77 29.48 -10.41
CA TYR A 134 -3.07 29.40 -8.98
C TYR A 134 -2.74 30.72 -8.28
N THR A 135 -3.41 30.99 -7.19
CA THR A 135 -3.19 32.13 -6.30
C THR A 135 -2.43 31.69 -5.05
N ILE A 136 -1.98 32.66 -4.27
CA ILE A 136 -1.38 32.42 -2.93
C ILE A 136 -2.37 31.69 -2.00
N ASP A 137 -3.66 31.98 -2.09
CA ASP A 137 -4.67 31.33 -1.26
C ASP A 137 -4.90 29.87 -1.69
N ASP A 138 -4.79 29.56 -2.98
CA ASP A 138 -4.79 28.18 -3.47
C ASP A 138 -3.60 27.38 -2.90
N LEU A 139 -2.40 27.97 -2.88
CA LEU A 139 -1.22 27.32 -2.29
C LEU A 139 -1.41 27.07 -0.78
N ARG A 140 -2.01 28.02 -0.07
CA ARG A 140 -2.34 27.86 1.36
C ARG A 140 -3.37 26.76 1.59
N GLU A 141 -4.39 26.67 0.75
CA GLU A 141 -5.38 25.58 0.79
C GLU A 141 -4.70 24.22 0.58
N MET A 142 -3.82 24.10 -0.41
CA MET A 142 -3.08 22.87 -0.70
C MET A 142 -2.16 22.45 0.45
N ILE A 143 -1.48 23.39 1.11
CA ILE A 143 -0.70 23.09 2.34
C ILE A 143 -1.60 22.59 3.45
N GLN A 144 -2.76 23.20 3.66
CA GLN A 144 -3.71 22.73 4.68
C GLN A 144 -4.23 21.33 4.34
N PHE A 145 -4.46 21.04 3.07
CA PHE A 145 -4.86 19.71 2.62
C PHE A 145 -3.76 18.66 2.91
N LEU A 146 -2.50 18.96 2.58
CA LEU A 146 -1.36 18.09 2.93
C LEU A 146 -1.30 17.82 4.44
N HIS A 147 -1.43 18.86 5.26
CA HIS A 147 -1.33 18.73 6.72
C HIS A 147 -2.52 17.98 7.33
N LYS A 148 -3.75 18.31 6.92
CA LYS A 148 -4.97 17.84 7.59
C LYS A 148 -5.54 16.56 6.98
N LYS A 149 -5.28 16.29 5.70
CA LYS A 149 -5.85 15.14 4.98
C LYS A 149 -4.81 14.06 4.67
N LEU A 150 -3.59 14.46 4.32
CA LEU A 150 -2.52 13.52 4.01
C LEU A 150 -1.50 13.37 5.16
N PHE A 151 -1.62 14.19 6.21
CA PHE A 151 -0.76 14.17 7.40
C PHE A 151 0.73 14.30 7.07
N VAL A 152 1.05 14.97 5.97
CA VAL A 152 2.43 15.29 5.58
C VAL A 152 2.77 16.69 6.09
N ARG A 153 3.84 16.81 6.87
CA ARG A 153 4.29 18.08 7.45
C ARG A 153 5.74 18.35 7.15
N ASN A 154 6.04 19.62 6.91
CA ASN A 154 7.40 20.14 6.80
C ASN A 154 7.42 21.58 7.34
N GLU A 155 8.17 21.80 8.39
CA GLU A 155 8.31 23.14 9.01
C GLU A 155 8.93 24.18 8.06
N GLU A 156 9.78 23.73 7.14
CA GLU A 156 10.47 24.61 6.19
C GLU A 156 9.54 25.24 5.13
N THR A 157 8.31 24.69 4.97
CA THR A 157 7.38 25.22 3.95
C THR A 157 6.97 26.66 4.17
N LYS A 158 7.05 27.15 5.41
CA LYS A 158 6.76 28.56 5.75
C LYS A 158 7.82 29.57 5.28
N HIS A 159 8.98 29.10 4.87
CA HIS A 159 10.11 29.91 4.37
C HIS A 159 10.26 29.83 2.86
N LEU A 160 9.46 29.01 2.17
CA LEU A 160 9.52 28.87 0.72
C LEU A 160 8.80 30.05 0.04
N GLU A 161 9.41 30.56 -1.02
CA GLU A 161 8.75 31.46 -1.95
C GLU A 161 7.65 30.73 -2.72
N ASP A 162 6.66 31.44 -3.26
CA ASP A 162 5.47 30.87 -3.89
C ASP A 162 5.81 29.84 -5.00
N ALA A 163 6.81 30.11 -5.82
CA ALA A 163 7.23 29.20 -6.88
C ALA A 163 7.86 27.90 -6.32
N GLU A 164 8.67 28.03 -5.28
CA GLU A 164 9.28 26.89 -4.60
C GLU A 164 8.22 26.05 -3.87
N LEU A 165 7.26 26.72 -3.23
CA LEU A 165 6.13 26.10 -2.57
C LEU A 165 5.26 25.33 -3.57
N ALA A 166 4.98 25.88 -4.75
CA ALA A 166 4.24 25.21 -5.81
C ALA A 166 4.95 23.94 -6.29
N LEU A 167 6.28 23.99 -6.47
CA LEU A 167 7.08 22.83 -6.84
C LEU A 167 7.11 21.76 -5.72
N TYR A 168 7.21 22.20 -4.46
CA TYR A 168 7.13 21.32 -3.30
C TYR A 168 5.77 20.59 -3.27
N LEU A 169 4.68 21.34 -3.39
CA LEU A 169 3.32 20.81 -3.41
C LEU A 169 3.12 19.80 -4.55
N LEU A 170 3.56 20.13 -5.75
CA LEU A 170 3.47 19.23 -6.90
C LEU A 170 4.19 17.92 -6.65
N ARG A 171 5.41 17.95 -6.09
CA ARG A 171 6.17 16.73 -5.73
C ARG A 171 5.48 15.91 -4.65
N LYS A 172 4.84 16.55 -3.66
CA LYS A 172 4.18 15.85 -2.55
C LYS A 172 2.82 15.29 -2.94
N LEU A 173 2.09 15.93 -3.85
CA LEU A 173 0.79 15.48 -4.32
C LEU A 173 0.89 14.44 -5.45
N ASN A 174 1.89 14.56 -6.34
CA ASN A 174 2.09 13.63 -7.47
C ASN A 174 2.82 12.36 -7.02
N ARG A 175 2.20 11.60 -6.13
CA ARG A 175 2.72 10.36 -5.55
C ARG A 175 1.61 9.33 -5.46
N PRO A 176 1.94 8.03 -5.47
CA PRO A 176 0.96 6.99 -5.15
C PRO A 176 0.32 7.25 -3.78
N ILE A 177 -0.99 7.08 -3.68
CA ILE A 177 -1.74 7.21 -2.44
C ILE A 177 -2.23 5.84 -1.97
N ARG A 178 -2.12 5.59 -0.68
CA ARG A 178 -2.61 4.38 -0.04
C ARG A 178 -3.53 4.75 1.13
N VAL A 179 -4.71 4.15 1.18
CA VAL A 179 -5.61 4.24 2.32
C VAL A 179 -5.67 2.87 2.98
N CYS A 180 -5.31 2.81 4.26
CA CYS A 180 -5.28 1.58 5.05
C CYS A 180 -6.42 1.60 6.09
N GLY A 181 -7.15 0.50 6.19
CA GLY A 181 -8.05 0.27 7.31
C GLY A 181 -7.24 -0.13 8.54
N MET A 182 -7.63 0.38 9.70
CA MET A 182 -7.01 0.05 10.98
C MET A 182 -8.07 -0.45 11.95
N VAL A 183 -7.70 -1.39 12.81
CA VAL A 183 -8.54 -1.93 13.88
C VAL A 183 -7.84 -1.79 15.22
N ARG A 184 -8.57 -1.97 16.31
CA ARG A 184 -7.95 -2.03 17.64
C ARG A 184 -7.05 -3.26 17.72
N ASN A 185 -5.82 -3.04 18.22
CA ASN A 185 -4.90 -4.13 18.48
C ASN A 185 -5.39 -4.92 19.70
N SER A 186 -5.57 -6.23 19.51
CA SER A 186 -5.97 -7.18 20.56
C SER A 186 -4.81 -8.05 21.06
N GLY A 187 -3.57 -7.67 20.73
CA GLY A 187 -2.36 -8.42 21.08
C GLY A 187 -1.83 -9.31 19.94
N GLU A 188 -2.49 -9.30 18.79
CA GLU A 188 -2.01 -10.00 17.61
C GLU A 188 -0.82 -9.26 16.97
N PRO A 189 0.16 -9.99 16.41
CA PRO A 189 1.24 -9.37 15.66
C PRO A 189 0.70 -8.74 14.36
N GLY A 190 1.26 -7.58 14.00
CA GLY A 190 0.87 -6.89 12.75
C GLY A 190 1.50 -5.52 12.65
N GLY A 191 1.32 -4.89 11.47
CA GLY A 191 1.77 -3.53 11.22
C GLY A 191 0.93 -2.50 11.95
N GLY A 192 1.59 -1.54 12.59
CA GLY A 192 0.95 -0.41 13.27
C GLY A 192 1.15 0.92 12.55
N PRO A 193 0.27 1.92 12.80
CA PRO A 193 0.40 3.26 12.25
C PRO A 193 1.38 4.10 13.09
N PHE A 194 2.31 4.75 12.42
CA PHE A 194 3.30 5.63 13.01
C PHE A 194 3.40 6.93 12.23
N ILE A 195 3.83 7.99 12.89
CA ILE A 195 4.32 9.20 12.24
C ILE A 195 5.83 9.05 12.15
N ALA A 196 6.35 8.94 10.92
CA ALA A 196 7.75 8.73 10.67
C ALA A 196 8.37 9.92 9.94
N TYR A 197 9.65 10.16 10.20
CA TYR A 197 10.46 11.08 9.42
C TYR A 197 10.85 10.44 8.09
N ASN A 198 10.67 11.19 7.01
CA ASN A 198 11.12 10.80 5.68
C ASN A 198 12.52 11.36 5.41
N GLN A 199 13.23 10.79 4.42
CA GLN A 199 14.57 11.23 4.05
C GLN A 199 14.66 12.71 3.64
N ASP A 200 13.55 13.30 3.20
CA ASP A 200 13.45 14.70 2.78
C ASP A 200 13.06 15.66 3.91
N GLY A 201 13.19 15.25 5.17
CA GLY A 201 12.88 16.05 6.35
C GLY A 201 11.39 16.22 6.67
N THR A 202 10.50 15.67 5.84
CA THR A 202 9.05 15.70 6.14
C THR A 202 8.66 14.61 7.12
N THR A 203 7.53 14.79 7.81
CA THR A 203 6.88 13.70 8.53
C THR A 203 5.63 13.26 7.77
N SER A 204 5.31 11.96 7.86
CA SER A 204 4.10 11.38 7.27
C SER A 204 3.65 10.13 8.00
N LEU A 205 2.39 9.72 7.75
CA LEU A 205 1.88 8.45 8.27
C LEU A 205 2.54 7.29 7.54
N GLN A 206 3.03 6.32 8.30
CA GLN A 206 3.61 5.07 7.81
C GLN A 206 3.04 3.88 8.57
N ILE A 207 3.02 2.72 7.92
CA ILE A 207 2.75 1.45 8.56
C ILE A 207 4.10 0.76 8.78
N LEU A 208 4.41 0.41 10.02
CA LEU A 208 5.65 -0.29 10.38
C LEU A 208 5.32 -1.62 11.04
N GLU A 209 6.03 -2.66 10.64
CA GLU A 209 6.03 -3.95 11.30
C GLU A 209 6.99 -3.93 12.50
N SER A 210 6.73 -4.73 13.53
CA SER A 210 7.62 -4.82 14.68
C SER A 210 9.05 -5.23 14.32
N SER A 211 9.22 -6.02 13.27
CA SER A 211 10.53 -6.40 12.72
C SER A 211 11.34 -5.24 12.11
N GLN A 212 10.68 -4.12 11.81
CA GLN A 212 11.31 -2.90 11.29
C GLN A 212 11.71 -1.91 12.39
N ILE A 213 11.38 -2.23 13.65
CA ILE A 213 11.64 -1.38 14.82
C ILE A 213 12.79 -2.00 15.61
N ASP A 214 13.80 -1.19 15.94
CA ASP A 214 14.89 -1.64 16.81
C ASP A 214 14.39 -1.78 18.25
N MET A 215 13.97 -2.98 18.61
CA MET A 215 13.45 -3.30 19.94
C MET A 215 14.53 -3.31 21.04
N SER A 216 15.82 -3.22 20.68
CA SER A 216 16.93 -3.05 21.63
C SER A 216 17.06 -1.59 22.10
N ASN A 217 16.56 -0.64 21.31
CA ASN A 217 16.50 0.77 21.67
C ASN A 217 15.26 1.03 22.57
N PRO A 218 15.43 1.48 23.82
CA PRO A 218 14.31 1.71 24.75
C PRO A 218 13.28 2.72 24.24
N ASP A 219 13.71 3.79 23.55
CA ASP A 219 12.82 4.82 23.02
C ASP A 219 12.00 4.28 21.84
N ALA A 220 12.64 3.55 20.92
CA ALA A 220 11.96 2.89 19.81
C ALA A 220 10.97 1.83 20.32
N LYS A 221 11.35 1.07 21.33
CA LYS A 221 10.48 0.10 22.00
C LYS A 221 9.28 0.77 22.67
N ALA A 222 9.45 1.90 23.35
CA ALA A 222 8.36 2.62 24.00
C ALA A 222 7.29 3.10 23.01
N VAL A 223 7.69 3.58 21.81
CA VAL A 223 6.76 4.02 20.77
C VAL A 223 6.21 2.87 19.90
N SER A 224 6.74 1.65 20.03
CA SER A 224 6.27 0.50 19.26
C SER A 224 4.89 -0.03 19.70
N TYR A 225 4.46 0.31 20.91
CA TYR A 225 3.15 -0.09 21.43
C TYR A 225 2.06 0.81 20.86
N THR A 226 1.41 0.35 19.81
CA THR A 226 0.25 1.01 19.23
C THR A 226 -1.03 0.31 19.65
N HIS A 227 -2.11 1.09 19.84
CA HIS A 227 -3.45 0.54 20.12
C HIS A 227 -4.19 0.12 18.84
N LEU A 228 -3.58 0.31 17.69
CA LEU A 228 -4.16 0.02 16.38
C LEU A 228 -3.23 -0.89 15.58
N THR A 229 -3.80 -1.75 14.76
CA THR A 229 -3.09 -2.63 13.82
C THR A 229 -3.85 -2.73 12.50
N LEU A 230 -3.18 -3.25 11.47
CA LEU A 230 -3.86 -3.68 10.25
C LEU A 230 -4.77 -4.88 10.56
N PRO A 231 -5.94 -4.96 9.92
CA PRO A 231 -6.85 -6.11 10.09
C PRO A 231 -6.30 -7.38 9.47
#